data_79c167d5b0fa15602d8038e918b6c834
#
_entry.id   79c167d5b0fa15602d8038e918b6c834
#
_cell.length_a   1.000
_cell.length_b   1.000
_cell.length_c   1.000
_cell.angle_alpha   90.00
_cell.angle_beta   90.00
_cell.angle_gamma   90.00
#
_symmetry.space_group_name_H-M   'P 1'
#
loop_
_entity.id
_entity.type
_entity.pdbx_description
1 polymer ?
#
loop_
_entity_poly.entity_id
_entity_poly.type
_entity_poly.pdbx_seq_one_letter_code
_entity_poly.pdbx_strand_id
1 'polypeptide(L)'
;IHSPSNKEFLRQKKVAFRHINYLKNKCKKYNIGCFFFIIPPSAFISRKVQKLYQDFFRFEKIDVFGISKIANSLISNYEYIFYIKDILNDEDYIELDGHLNKSGNVKIAKFTKNILETIITIKSQ
;
A
#
# COMPACT_ATOMS: atom_id res chain seq x y z
N ILE A 1 16.81 3.00 -7.44
CA ILE A 1 16.63 2.46 -6.08
C ILE A 1 17.30 1.10 -6.08
N HIS A 2 18.46 0.99 -5.42
CA HIS A 2 19.09 -0.30 -5.21
C HIS A 2 18.11 -1.21 -4.46
N SER A 3 18.05 -2.47 -4.83
CA SER A 3 17.38 -3.46 -3.97
C SER A 3 17.97 -3.30 -2.58
N PRO A 4 17.15 -2.98 -1.56
CA PRO A 4 17.68 -2.80 -0.23
C PRO A 4 18.43 -4.07 0.17
N SER A 5 19.59 -3.92 0.82
CA SER A 5 20.26 -5.06 1.42
C SER A 5 19.28 -5.81 2.33
N ASN A 6 19.47 -7.10 2.55
CA ASN A 6 18.62 -7.87 3.48
C ASN A 6 18.48 -7.16 4.84
N LYS A 7 19.53 -6.50 5.30
CA LYS A 7 19.52 -5.71 6.55
C LYS A 7 18.59 -4.51 6.46
N GLU A 8 18.64 -3.75 5.35
CA GLU A 8 17.77 -2.60 5.13
C GLU A 8 16.31 -3.01 4.97
N PHE A 9 16.05 -4.08 4.23
CA PHE A 9 14.71 -4.65 4.12
C PHE A 9 14.13 -5.04 5.49
N LEU A 10 14.90 -5.74 6.32
CA LEU A 10 14.47 -6.11 7.67
C LEU A 10 14.22 -4.88 8.55
N ARG A 11 15.05 -3.85 8.42
CA ARG A 11 14.87 -2.58 9.12
C ARG A 11 13.55 -1.92 8.73
N GLN A 12 13.29 -1.77 7.43
CA GLN A 12 12.06 -1.16 6.90
C GLN A 12 10.81 -1.95 7.32
N LYS A 13 10.87 -3.27 7.22
CA LYS A 13 9.81 -4.16 7.70
C LYS A 13 9.52 -3.93 9.19
N LYS A 14 10.55 -3.92 10.03
CA LYS A 14 10.42 -3.67 11.47
C LYS A 14 9.77 -2.31 11.77
N VAL A 15 10.14 -1.27 11.03
CA VAL A 15 9.55 0.08 11.16
C VAL A 15 8.07 0.06 10.80
N ALA A 16 7.69 -0.54 9.67
CA ALA A 16 6.29 -0.65 9.24
C ALA A 16 5.44 -1.38 10.30
N PHE A 17 5.89 -2.53 10.79
CA PHE A 17 5.20 -3.29 11.84
C PHE A 17 5.04 -2.49 13.13
N ARG A 18 6.07 -1.76 13.54
CA ARG A 18 6.01 -0.91 14.75
C ARG A 18 4.94 0.17 14.62
N HIS A 19 4.85 0.85 13.47
CA HIS A 19 3.84 1.88 13.24
C HIS A 19 2.42 1.31 13.21
N ILE A 20 2.21 0.20 12.52
CA ILE A 20 0.90 -0.48 12.50
C ILE A 20 0.49 -0.92 13.92
N ASN A 21 1.39 -1.53 14.68
CA ASN A 21 1.11 -1.93 16.06
C ASN A 21 0.76 -0.74 16.95
N TYR A 22 1.49 0.36 16.81
CA TYR A 22 1.21 1.58 17.55
C TYR A 22 -0.21 2.09 17.26
N LEU A 23 -0.59 2.19 15.99
CA LEU A 23 -1.93 2.64 15.59
C LEU A 23 -3.02 1.67 16.06
N LYS A 24 -2.83 0.36 15.90
CA LYS A 24 -3.77 -0.66 16.39
C LYS A 24 -3.98 -0.56 17.90
N ASN A 25 -2.91 -0.37 18.68
CA ASN A 25 -3.02 -0.21 20.12
C ASN A 25 -3.78 1.05 20.50
N LYS A 26 -3.58 2.16 19.77
CA LYS A 26 -4.38 3.38 19.94
C LYS A 26 -5.86 3.14 19.65
N CYS A 27 -6.18 2.49 18.54
CA CYS A 27 -7.55 2.17 18.19
C CYS A 27 -8.22 1.28 19.25
N LYS A 28 -7.52 0.25 19.71
CA LYS A 28 -7.99 -0.62 20.78
C LYS A 28 -8.25 0.15 22.08
N LYS A 29 -7.31 1.03 22.47
CA LYS A 29 -7.45 1.87 23.67
C LYS A 29 -8.71 2.73 23.66
N TYR A 30 -9.07 3.26 22.48
CA TYR A 30 -10.23 4.13 22.32
C TYR A 30 -11.49 3.41 21.81
N ASN A 31 -11.45 2.08 21.72
CA ASN A 31 -12.54 1.24 21.19
C ASN A 31 -13.01 1.67 19.79
N ILE A 32 -12.06 1.98 18.92
CA ILE A 32 -12.29 2.40 17.53
C ILE A 32 -11.89 1.28 16.58
N GLY A 33 -12.72 0.96 15.58
CA GLY A 33 -12.36 0.08 14.48
C GLY A 33 -11.28 0.71 13.60
N CYS A 34 -10.24 -0.05 13.28
CA CYS A 34 -9.15 0.41 12.42
C CYS A 34 -9.01 -0.45 11.17
N PHE A 35 -8.92 0.24 10.04
CA PHE A 35 -8.67 -0.36 8.73
C PHE A 35 -7.49 0.34 8.08
N PHE A 36 -6.58 -0.43 7.51
CA PHE A 36 -5.38 0.11 6.89
C PHE A 36 -5.36 -0.26 5.42
N PHE A 37 -5.18 0.72 4.57
CA PHE A 37 -5.07 0.54 3.13
C PHE A 37 -3.66 0.92 2.69
N ILE A 38 -2.93 -0.04 2.12
CA ILE A 38 -1.61 0.19 1.54
C ILE A 38 -1.83 0.52 0.07
N ILE A 39 -1.56 1.77 -0.30
CA ILE A 39 -1.68 2.27 -1.66
C ILE A 39 -0.30 2.27 -2.29
N PRO A 40 -0.05 1.50 -3.35
CA PRO A 40 1.24 1.51 -4.03
C PRO A 40 1.46 2.83 -4.76
N PRO A 41 2.67 3.39 -4.76
CA PRO A 41 3.01 4.50 -5.64
C PRO A 41 2.97 4.08 -7.12
N SER A 42 2.77 5.04 -8.03
CA SER A 42 2.66 4.78 -9.47
C SER A 42 3.80 3.94 -10.04
N ALA A 43 5.03 4.15 -9.57
CA ALA A 43 6.20 3.40 -10.01
C ALA A 43 6.09 1.87 -9.78
N PHE A 44 5.20 1.40 -8.91
CA PHE A 44 4.99 -0.04 -8.67
C PHE A 44 3.87 -0.62 -9.54
N ILE A 45 3.09 0.22 -10.19
CA ILE A 45 1.99 -0.16 -11.07
C ILE A 45 2.37 0.06 -12.53
N SER A 46 2.94 1.22 -12.84
CA SER A 46 3.19 1.71 -14.19
C SER A 46 4.57 1.33 -14.71
N ARG A 47 4.63 0.54 -15.78
CA ARG A 47 5.86 0.29 -16.51
C ARG A 47 6.42 1.55 -17.16
N LYS A 48 5.55 2.47 -17.60
CA LYS A 48 5.94 3.77 -18.16
C LYS A 48 6.69 4.60 -17.13
N VAL A 49 6.14 4.70 -15.91
CA VAL A 49 6.77 5.43 -14.80
C VAL A 49 8.07 4.75 -14.37
N GLN A 50 8.12 3.41 -14.30
CA GLN A 50 9.36 2.67 -14.01
C GLN A 50 10.45 3.01 -15.01
N LYS A 51 10.12 3.02 -16.30
CA LYS A 51 11.07 3.38 -17.37
C LYS A 51 11.57 4.82 -17.24
N LEU A 52 10.67 5.78 -16.96
CA LEU A 52 11.05 7.17 -16.70
C LEU A 52 12.02 7.30 -15.53
N TYR A 53 11.80 6.60 -14.43
CA TYR A 53 12.71 6.58 -13.29
C TYR A 53 14.08 6.00 -13.67
N GLN A 54 14.11 4.96 -14.50
CA GLN A 54 15.35 4.39 -15.00
C GLN A 54 16.11 5.36 -15.91
N ASP A 55 15.43 6.01 -16.85
CA ASP A 55 16.01 6.89 -17.84
C ASP A 55 16.50 8.23 -17.23
N PHE A 56 15.71 8.84 -16.36
CA PHE A 56 16.02 10.15 -15.79
C PHE A 56 16.90 10.09 -14.53
N PHE A 57 16.68 9.12 -13.67
CA PHE A 57 17.36 9.02 -12.38
C PHE A 57 18.47 7.97 -12.39
N ARG A 58 18.72 7.33 -13.52
CA ARG A 58 19.71 6.23 -13.67
C ARG A 58 19.53 5.13 -12.64
N PHE A 59 18.31 4.88 -12.22
CA PHE A 59 18.00 3.75 -11.37
C PHE A 59 18.06 2.46 -12.18
N GLU A 60 18.94 1.56 -11.82
CA GLU A 60 19.08 0.27 -12.52
C GLU A 60 17.81 -0.57 -12.40
N LYS A 61 17.13 -0.51 -11.26
CA LYS A 61 15.87 -1.25 -11.03
C LYS A 61 15.09 -0.70 -9.84
N ILE A 62 13.77 -0.60 -10.00
CA ILE A 62 12.86 -0.36 -8.89
C ILE A 62 12.54 -1.68 -8.21
N ASP A 63 12.79 -1.80 -6.90
CA ASP A 63 12.49 -3.00 -6.14
C ASP A 63 10.99 -3.08 -5.79
N VAL A 64 10.19 -3.43 -6.80
CA VAL A 64 8.76 -3.69 -6.65
C VAL A 64 8.50 -4.89 -5.72
N PHE A 65 9.41 -5.87 -5.75
CA PHE A 65 9.25 -7.10 -4.96
C PHE A 65 9.47 -6.89 -3.46
N GLY A 66 10.43 -6.06 -3.06
CA GLY A 66 10.70 -5.80 -1.65
C GLY A 66 9.51 -5.16 -0.95
N ILE A 67 8.89 -4.16 -1.57
CA ILE A 67 7.70 -3.51 -1.01
C ILE A 67 6.50 -4.45 -1.01
N SER A 68 6.30 -5.22 -2.07
CA SER A 68 5.24 -6.23 -2.12
C SER A 68 5.41 -7.30 -1.02
N LYS A 69 6.65 -7.70 -0.70
CA LYS A 69 6.93 -8.61 0.41
C LYS A 69 6.56 -8.01 1.77
N ILE A 70 6.85 -6.72 1.99
CA ILE A 70 6.45 -6.02 3.22
C ILE A 70 4.93 -5.94 3.31
N ALA A 71 4.25 -5.52 2.24
CA ALA A 71 2.79 -5.44 2.19
C ALA A 71 2.14 -6.80 2.46
N ASN A 72 2.59 -7.86 1.79
CA ASN A 72 2.08 -9.22 2.01
C ASN A 72 2.34 -9.71 3.44
N SER A 73 3.48 -9.38 4.01
CA SER A 73 3.80 -9.73 5.40
C SER A 73 2.88 -9.00 6.40
N LEU A 74 2.51 -7.74 6.13
CA LEU A 74 1.54 -7.01 6.94
C LEU A 74 0.14 -7.65 6.82
N ILE A 75 -0.31 -7.94 5.61
CA ILE A 75 -1.62 -8.59 5.37
C ILE A 75 -1.70 -9.93 6.08
N SER A 76 -0.64 -10.74 6.04
CA SER A 76 -0.62 -12.07 6.67
C SER A 76 -0.62 -12.03 8.21
N ASN A 77 -0.16 -10.93 8.81
CA ASN A 77 0.00 -10.81 10.26
C ASN A 77 -1.05 -9.95 10.95
N TYR A 78 -1.83 -9.20 10.17
CA TYR A 78 -2.82 -8.28 10.73
C TYR A 78 -4.16 -8.39 10.02
N GLU A 79 -5.20 -8.52 10.78
CA GLU A 79 -6.58 -8.38 10.33
C GLU A 79 -6.85 -6.93 9.88
N TYR A 80 -7.65 -6.76 8.83
CA TYR A 80 -8.08 -5.46 8.29
C TYR A 80 -6.94 -4.59 7.72
N ILE A 81 -5.89 -5.20 7.20
CA ILE A 81 -4.92 -4.55 6.33
C ILE A 81 -5.14 -5.00 4.88
N PHE A 82 -5.28 -4.05 3.98
CA PHE A 82 -5.57 -4.29 2.57
C PHE A 82 -4.51 -3.64 1.69
N TYR A 83 -3.97 -4.39 0.74
CA TYR A 83 -3.06 -3.86 -0.27
C TYR A 83 -3.82 -3.60 -1.56
N ILE A 84 -3.98 -2.33 -1.92
CA ILE A 84 -4.79 -1.91 -3.06
C ILE A 84 -3.89 -1.83 -4.31
N LYS A 85 -3.51 -2.98 -4.84
CA LYS A 85 -2.72 -3.05 -6.07
C LYS A 85 -3.58 -3.36 -7.29
N ASP A 86 -4.44 -4.34 -7.18
CA ASP A 86 -5.09 -4.97 -8.33
C ASP A 86 -6.24 -4.15 -8.93
N ILE A 87 -6.71 -3.13 -8.24
CA ILE A 87 -7.76 -2.22 -8.73
C ILE A 87 -7.22 -0.97 -9.40
N LEU A 88 -5.91 -0.72 -9.30
CA LEU A 88 -5.24 0.47 -9.84
C LEU A 88 -4.45 0.14 -11.11
N ASN A 89 -4.41 1.08 -12.03
CA ASN A 89 -3.62 1.01 -13.27
C ASN A 89 -2.94 2.36 -13.55
N ASP A 90 -2.23 2.47 -14.68
CA ASP A 90 -1.49 3.67 -15.09
C ASP A 90 -2.37 4.92 -15.15
N GLU A 91 -3.63 4.78 -15.58
CA GLU A 91 -4.56 5.88 -15.77
C GLU A 91 -5.11 6.45 -14.46
N ASP A 92 -4.83 5.80 -13.34
CA ASP A 92 -5.31 6.20 -12.01
C ASP A 92 -4.36 7.17 -11.29
N TYR A 93 -3.24 7.50 -11.93
CA TYR A 93 -2.22 8.39 -11.36
C TYR A 93 -2.07 9.68 -12.18
N ILE A 94 -1.67 10.74 -11.50
CA ILE A 94 -1.23 11.97 -12.15
C ILE A 94 0.11 11.68 -12.82
N GLU A 95 0.21 12.02 -14.10
CA GLU A 95 1.42 11.77 -14.88
C GLU A 95 2.63 12.47 -14.24
N LEU A 96 3.72 11.71 -14.04
CA LEU A 96 4.99 12.14 -13.46
C LEU A 96 4.95 12.57 -11.98
N ASP A 97 3.79 12.64 -11.36
CA ASP A 97 3.64 13.07 -9.96
C ASP A 97 3.61 11.89 -8.98
N GLY A 98 3.10 10.75 -9.41
CA GLY A 98 2.97 9.56 -8.55
C GLY A 98 1.79 9.58 -7.59
N HIS A 99 1.04 10.66 -7.52
CA HIS A 99 -0.20 10.74 -6.75
C HIS A 99 -1.41 10.23 -7.55
N LEU A 100 -2.42 9.76 -6.83
CA LEU A 100 -3.67 9.35 -7.46
C LEU A 100 -4.40 10.55 -8.05
N ASN A 101 -4.93 10.37 -9.25
CA ASN A 101 -5.86 11.31 -9.85
C ASN A 101 -7.31 11.05 -9.38
N LYS A 102 -8.27 11.75 -9.97
CA LYS A 102 -9.70 11.60 -9.64
C LYS A 102 -10.19 10.16 -9.85
N SER A 103 -9.78 9.49 -10.94
CA SER A 103 -10.17 8.10 -11.22
C SER A 103 -9.65 7.15 -10.15
N GLY A 104 -8.36 7.22 -9.81
CA GLY A 104 -7.75 6.41 -8.77
C GLY A 104 -8.41 6.61 -7.40
N ASN A 105 -8.67 7.86 -7.03
CA ASN A 105 -9.35 8.17 -5.79
C ASN A 105 -10.79 7.60 -5.74
N VAL A 106 -11.54 7.66 -6.84
CA VAL A 106 -12.89 7.07 -6.94
C VAL A 106 -12.83 5.55 -6.81
N LYS A 107 -11.87 4.88 -7.43
CA LYS A 107 -11.69 3.42 -7.30
C LYS A 107 -11.39 3.01 -5.87
N ILE A 108 -10.48 3.72 -5.20
CA ILE A 108 -10.16 3.46 -3.79
C ILE A 108 -11.37 3.69 -2.89
N ALA A 109 -12.10 4.78 -3.09
CA ALA A 109 -13.31 5.06 -2.31
C ALA A 109 -14.36 3.96 -2.45
N LYS A 110 -14.62 3.48 -3.67
CA LYS A 110 -15.55 2.36 -3.92
C LYS A 110 -15.06 1.06 -3.27
N PHE A 111 -13.78 0.74 -3.42
CA PHE A 111 -13.20 -0.44 -2.79
C PHE A 111 -13.31 -0.39 -1.26
N THR A 112 -12.95 0.73 -0.67
CA THR A 112 -13.04 0.97 0.78
C THR A 112 -14.48 0.82 1.28
N LYS A 113 -15.45 1.43 0.57
CA LYS A 113 -16.86 1.30 0.89
C LYS A 113 -17.30 -0.17 0.90
N ASN A 114 -16.99 -0.93 -0.15
CA ASN A 114 -17.37 -2.34 -0.27
C ASN A 114 -16.78 -3.19 0.88
N ILE A 115 -15.52 -2.96 1.22
CA ILE A 115 -14.88 -3.65 2.35
C ILE A 115 -15.59 -3.33 3.67
N LEU A 116 -15.86 -2.06 3.95
CA LEU A 116 -16.52 -1.64 5.18
C LEU A 116 -17.94 -2.20 5.27
N GLU A 117 -18.72 -2.15 4.20
CA GLU A 117 -20.07 -2.72 4.15
C GLU A 117 -20.05 -4.23 4.44
N THR A 118 -19.10 -4.97 3.84
CA THR A 118 -18.94 -6.41 4.08
C THR A 118 -18.63 -6.69 5.55
N ILE A 119 -17.70 -5.95 6.16
CA ILE A 119 -17.30 -6.14 7.55
C ILE A 119 -18.45 -5.80 8.52
N ILE A 120 -19.17 -4.71 8.26
CA ILE A 120 -20.32 -4.31 9.08
C ILE A 120 -21.41 -5.38 9.02
N THR A 121 -21.72 -5.90 7.83
CA THR A 121 -22.73 -6.97 7.65
C THR A 121 -22.35 -8.24 8.41
N ILE A 122 -21.08 -8.68 8.36
CA ILE A 122 -20.61 -9.87 9.09
C ILE A 122 -20.76 -9.69 10.61
N LYS A 123 -20.46 -8.49 11.14
CA LYS A 123 -20.55 -8.23 12.59
C LYS A 123 -21.99 -8.06 13.09
N SER A 124 -22.96 -7.86 12.20
CA SER A 124 -24.37 -7.69 12.53
C SER A 124 -25.15 -9.01 12.55
N GLN A 125 -24.52 -10.10 12.15
CA GLN A 125 -25.04 -11.47 12.23
C GLN A 125 -24.55 -12.17 13.49
#